data_fd105e0b49bc33eac092a7ee40ccc9cd
#
_entry.id   fd105e0b49bc33eac092a7ee40ccc9cd
#
_cell.length_a   1.000
_cell.length_b   1.000
_cell.length_c   1.000
_cell.angle_alpha   90.00
_cell.angle_beta   90.00
_cell.angle_gamma   90.00
#
_symmetry.space_group_name_H-M   'P 1'
#
loop_
_entity.id
_entity.type
_entity.pdbx_description
1 polymer ?
#
loop_
_entity_poly.entity_id
_entity_poly.type
_entity_poly.pdbx_seq_one_letter_code
_entity_poly.pdbx_strand_id
1 'polypeptide(L)'
;MCRDKTYTIQSPDCSLTVTIGCGDRIVYSIRSDTSQILKPSPLAVRLVSGECWGRRSRVAGVRRYRIDEVHDAPVYKKRKVEDRCNGIVIDFREGFSLEFRAYDDAVAYRFVARQPGEVLVAGEEARFRFAPGAVAFVPYVRDTPCRHDGLAFGEQFMQSFENTYT
;
A
#
# COMPACT_ATOMS: atom_id res chain seq x y z
N MET A 1 10.85 -23.90 -8.60
CA MET A 1 11.56 -22.63 -8.53
C MET A 1 10.59 -21.53 -8.91
N CYS A 2 10.30 -20.58 -8.02
CA CYS A 2 9.50 -19.41 -8.35
C CYS A 2 10.39 -18.52 -9.22
N ARG A 3 9.97 -18.23 -10.47
CA ARG A 3 10.70 -17.27 -11.32
C ARG A 3 10.44 -15.88 -10.76
N ASP A 4 11.48 -15.15 -10.43
CA ASP A 4 11.38 -13.76 -10.05
C ASP A 4 10.77 -12.95 -11.20
N LYS A 5 9.66 -12.29 -10.91
CA LYS A 5 8.98 -11.41 -11.85
C LYS A 5 8.98 -9.99 -11.29
N THR A 6 9.26 -9.04 -12.15
CA THR A 6 9.26 -7.62 -11.78
C THR A 6 8.23 -6.87 -12.62
N TYR A 7 7.48 -6.01 -11.96
CA TYR A 7 6.48 -5.15 -12.58
C TYR A 7 6.75 -3.70 -12.19
N THR A 8 6.43 -2.79 -13.09
CA THR A 8 6.63 -1.36 -12.87
C THR A 8 5.37 -0.60 -13.29
N ILE A 9 4.96 0.37 -12.46
CA ILE A 9 3.96 1.39 -12.81
C ILE A 9 4.53 2.77 -12.55
N GLN A 10 4.02 3.76 -13.26
CA GLN A 10 4.38 5.18 -13.07
C GLN A 10 3.13 5.98 -12.72
N SER A 11 3.32 7.08 -12.00
CA SER A 11 2.28 8.10 -11.83
C SER A 11 1.82 8.66 -13.19
N PRO A 12 0.63 9.28 -13.27
CA PRO A 12 0.14 9.89 -14.52
C PRO A 12 1.08 10.93 -15.12
N ASP A 13 1.78 11.71 -14.28
CA ASP A 13 2.80 12.69 -14.68
C ASP A 13 4.20 12.10 -14.85
N CYS A 14 4.37 10.79 -14.61
CA CYS A 14 5.63 10.05 -14.67
C CYS A 14 6.67 10.45 -13.60
N SER A 15 6.35 11.31 -12.63
CA SER A 15 7.27 11.76 -11.59
C SER A 15 7.64 10.66 -10.58
N LEU A 16 6.73 9.70 -10.36
CA LEU A 16 6.92 8.56 -9.47
C LEU A 16 6.94 7.25 -10.24
N THR A 17 7.87 6.39 -9.89
CA THR A 17 7.97 5.03 -10.41
C THR A 17 7.92 4.01 -9.27
N VAL A 18 6.98 3.08 -9.32
CA VAL A 18 6.86 1.96 -8.39
C VAL A 18 7.32 0.69 -9.08
N THR A 19 8.27 0.01 -8.47
CA THR A 19 8.75 -1.31 -8.93
C THR A 19 8.36 -2.37 -7.93
N ILE A 20 7.71 -3.43 -8.38
CA ILE A 20 7.19 -4.53 -7.57
C ILE A 20 7.88 -5.82 -7.99
N GLY A 21 8.64 -6.42 -7.10
CA GLY A 21 9.28 -7.72 -7.28
C GLY A 21 8.46 -8.84 -6.65
N CYS A 22 8.15 -9.87 -7.43
CA CYS A 22 7.42 -11.06 -6.99
C CYS A 22 8.32 -12.29 -7.13
N GLY A 23 8.98 -12.67 -6.03
CA GLY A 23 9.86 -13.83 -5.94
C GLY A 23 9.59 -14.60 -4.64
N ASP A 24 10.63 -15.01 -3.92
CA ASP A 24 10.51 -15.63 -2.59
C ASP A 24 9.78 -14.72 -1.59
N ARG A 25 9.89 -13.41 -1.81
CA ARG A 25 9.13 -12.38 -1.11
C ARG A 25 8.58 -11.37 -2.11
N ILE A 26 7.42 -10.82 -1.80
CA ILE A 26 6.98 -9.61 -2.48
C ILE A 26 7.73 -8.44 -1.87
N VAL A 27 8.38 -7.66 -2.74
CA VAL A 27 9.08 -6.42 -2.36
C VAL A 27 8.66 -5.31 -3.30
N TYR A 28 8.64 -4.08 -2.80
CA TYR A 28 8.39 -2.91 -3.65
C TYR A 28 9.40 -1.81 -3.35
N SER A 29 9.62 -0.96 -4.32
CA SER A 29 10.44 0.23 -4.20
C SER A 29 9.81 1.39 -4.94
N ILE A 30 10.11 2.61 -4.50
CA ILE A 30 9.58 3.85 -5.06
C ILE A 30 10.75 4.77 -5.40
N ARG A 31 10.75 5.30 -6.63
CA ARG A 31 11.68 6.32 -7.09
C ARG A 31 10.90 7.54 -7.57
N SER A 32 11.44 8.72 -7.29
CA SER A 32 11.15 9.92 -8.07
C SER A 32 12.14 10.03 -9.25
N ASP A 33 11.95 11.01 -10.11
CA ASP A 33 12.85 11.28 -11.23
C ASP A 33 14.30 11.47 -10.77
N THR A 34 14.50 12.06 -9.60
CA THR A 34 15.80 12.48 -9.09
C THR A 34 16.37 11.58 -8.00
N SER A 35 15.54 10.78 -7.30
CA SER A 35 15.99 10.08 -6.09
C SER A 35 15.23 8.80 -5.79
N GLN A 36 15.87 7.92 -5.03
CA GLN A 36 15.23 6.76 -4.42
C GLN A 36 14.50 7.21 -3.16
N ILE A 37 13.17 7.13 -3.17
CA ILE A 37 12.33 7.45 -2.01
C ILE A 37 12.29 6.26 -1.05
N LEU A 38 11.90 5.10 -1.58
CA LEU A 38 11.79 3.87 -0.82
C LEU A 38 12.62 2.77 -1.46
N LYS A 39 13.58 2.22 -0.72
CA LYS A 39 14.38 1.05 -1.11
C LYS A 39 13.52 -0.22 -1.11
N PRO A 40 13.95 -1.33 -1.74
CA PRO A 40 13.19 -2.58 -1.72
C PRO A 40 12.71 -2.96 -0.32
N SER A 41 11.40 -2.90 -0.14
CA SER A 41 10.70 -3.04 1.14
C SER A 41 9.73 -4.22 1.04
N PRO A 42 9.80 -5.20 1.96
CA PRO A 42 8.96 -6.38 1.91
C PRO A 42 7.53 -6.09 2.36
N LEU A 43 6.59 -6.80 1.74
CA LEU A 43 5.18 -6.84 2.08
C LEU A 43 4.73 -8.28 2.28
N ALA A 44 4.00 -8.53 3.36
CA ALA A 44 3.34 -9.81 3.57
C ALA A 44 2.15 -9.67 4.54
N VAL A 45 1.15 -10.53 4.37
CA VAL A 45 0.05 -10.71 5.33
C VAL A 45 0.09 -12.14 5.83
N ARG A 46 0.14 -12.31 7.14
CA ARG A 46 0.13 -13.59 7.80
C ARG A 46 -1.29 -13.88 8.29
N LEU A 47 -1.84 -15.02 7.88
CA LEU A 47 -3.17 -15.47 8.29
C LEU A 47 -3.09 -16.34 9.53
N VAL A 48 -4.20 -16.40 10.27
CA VAL A 48 -4.36 -17.31 11.42
C VAL A 48 -4.27 -18.76 10.99
N SER A 49 -4.66 -19.10 9.75
CA SER A 49 -4.51 -20.44 9.16
C SER A 49 -3.04 -20.90 9.01
N GLY A 50 -2.06 -20.00 9.19
CA GLY A 50 -0.66 -20.26 8.97
C GLY A 50 -0.17 -19.92 7.56
N GLU A 51 -1.08 -19.60 6.64
CA GLU A 51 -0.70 -19.10 5.31
C GLU A 51 -0.05 -17.72 5.42
N CYS A 52 0.85 -17.43 4.47
CA CYS A 52 1.52 -16.14 4.40
C CYS A 52 1.48 -15.58 2.97
N TRP A 53 0.59 -14.63 2.74
CA TRP A 53 0.53 -13.91 1.48
C TRP A 53 1.73 -13.00 1.33
N GLY A 54 2.39 -13.07 0.18
CA GLY A 54 3.61 -12.30 -0.07
C GLY A 54 4.90 -13.08 0.17
N ARG A 55 4.81 -14.35 0.59
CA ARG A 55 5.96 -15.27 0.67
C ARG A 55 5.75 -16.47 -0.25
N ARG A 56 6.71 -16.70 -1.16
CA ARG A 56 6.68 -17.79 -2.17
C ARG A 56 5.39 -17.84 -2.98
N SER A 57 4.77 -16.65 -3.19
CA SER A 57 3.50 -16.52 -3.88
C SER A 57 3.72 -16.54 -5.39
N ARG A 58 2.85 -17.26 -6.11
CA ARG A 58 2.95 -17.49 -7.54
C ARG A 58 1.98 -16.61 -8.30
N VAL A 59 2.51 -15.71 -9.12
CA VAL A 59 1.69 -14.84 -9.96
C VAL A 59 0.86 -15.67 -10.94
N ALA A 60 -0.46 -15.46 -10.89
CA ALA A 60 -1.44 -16.06 -11.78
C ALA A 60 -1.81 -15.13 -12.94
N GLY A 61 -1.93 -13.83 -12.69
CA GLY A 61 -2.30 -12.85 -13.69
C GLY A 61 -1.90 -11.44 -13.29
N VAL A 62 -1.91 -10.53 -14.26
CA VAL A 62 -1.62 -9.12 -14.03
C VAL A 62 -2.56 -8.27 -14.88
N ARG A 63 -3.16 -7.27 -14.28
CA ARG A 63 -4.03 -6.30 -14.96
C ARG A 63 -3.54 -4.89 -14.64
N ARG A 64 -3.59 -4.00 -15.61
CA ARG A 64 -3.29 -2.58 -15.46
C ARG A 64 -4.55 -1.77 -15.76
N TYR A 65 -4.70 -0.66 -15.08
CA TYR A 65 -5.82 0.26 -15.28
C TYR A 65 -5.39 1.70 -15.01
N ARG A 66 -6.21 2.62 -15.42
CA ARG A 66 -6.08 4.05 -15.12
C ARG A 66 -7.40 4.53 -14.56
N ILE A 67 -7.35 5.39 -13.56
CA ILE A 67 -8.46 6.17 -13.03
C ILE A 67 -8.19 7.62 -13.36
N ASP A 68 -9.23 8.34 -13.79
CA ASP A 68 -9.21 9.79 -14.05
C ASP A 68 -10.62 10.29 -13.78
N GLU A 69 -10.98 10.42 -12.51
CA GLU A 69 -12.33 10.71 -12.03
C GLU A 69 -12.31 11.84 -11.02
N VAL A 70 -13.45 12.51 -10.87
CA VAL A 70 -13.66 13.55 -9.86
C VAL A 70 -14.86 13.18 -9.01
N HIS A 71 -14.65 13.05 -7.70
CA HIS A 71 -15.67 12.69 -6.75
C HIS A 71 -16.12 13.89 -5.92
N ASP A 72 -17.43 14.00 -5.66
CA ASP A 72 -17.96 14.95 -4.69
C ASP A 72 -17.67 14.45 -3.26
N ALA A 73 -17.05 15.30 -2.45
CA ALA A 73 -16.69 14.99 -1.07
C ALA A 73 -17.34 16.04 -0.12
N PRO A 74 -18.65 15.93 0.16
CA PRO A 74 -19.40 16.97 0.86
C PRO A 74 -18.95 17.22 2.30
N VAL A 75 -18.24 16.27 2.92
CA VAL A 75 -17.78 16.33 4.32
C VAL A 75 -16.27 16.60 4.44
N TYR A 76 -15.56 16.78 3.33
CA TYR A 76 -14.13 17.01 3.29
C TYR A 76 -13.78 18.49 3.04
N LYS A 77 -12.54 18.91 3.33
CA LYS A 77 -12.06 20.28 3.12
C LYS A 77 -12.20 20.78 1.67
N LYS A 78 -12.14 19.86 0.71
CA LYS A 78 -12.37 20.13 -0.71
C LYS A 78 -13.71 19.51 -1.11
N ARG A 79 -14.58 20.29 -1.75
CA ARG A 79 -15.86 19.81 -2.25
C ARG A 79 -15.70 18.74 -3.35
N LYS A 80 -14.63 18.82 -4.11
CA LYS A 80 -14.28 17.86 -5.16
C LYS A 80 -12.90 17.31 -4.90
N VAL A 81 -12.77 15.99 -5.04
CA VAL A 81 -11.50 15.24 -4.91
C VAL A 81 -11.23 14.57 -6.24
N GLU A 82 -10.07 14.84 -6.80
CA GLU A 82 -9.58 14.18 -8.00
C GLU A 82 -8.99 12.81 -7.63
N ASP A 83 -9.48 11.74 -8.26
CA ASP A 83 -8.88 10.40 -8.22
C ASP A 83 -8.23 10.14 -9.58
N ARG A 84 -6.95 10.48 -9.70
CA ARG A 84 -6.18 10.32 -10.92
C ARG A 84 -4.93 9.49 -10.64
N CYS A 85 -4.94 8.22 -11.09
CA CYS A 85 -3.83 7.31 -10.86
C CYS A 85 -3.69 6.27 -11.97
N ASN A 86 -2.50 5.69 -12.07
CA ASN A 86 -2.27 4.44 -12.77
C ASN A 86 -2.21 3.30 -11.75
N GLY A 87 -2.88 2.20 -12.05
CA GLY A 87 -2.98 1.05 -11.18
C GLY A 87 -2.48 -0.26 -11.80
N ILE A 88 -2.05 -1.17 -10.94
CA ILE A 88 -1.72 -2.55 -11.28
C ILE A 88 -2.31 -3.49 -10.25
N VAL A 89 -2.96 -4.55 -10.71
CA VAL A 89 -3.43 -5.65 -9.88
C VAL A 89 -2.65 -6.89 -10.28
N ILE A 90 -1.99 -7.49 -9.32
CA ILE A 90 -1.23 -8.74 -9.46
C ILE A 90 -2.01 -9.83 -8.74
N ASP A 91 -2.55 -10.77 -9.49
CA ASP A 91 -3.31 -11.91 -8.98
C ASP A 91 -2.36 -13.05 -8.65
N PHE A 92 -2.53 -13.67 -7.50
CA PHE A 92 -1.74 -14.80 -7.04
C PHE A 92 -2.59 -16.09 -6.98
N ARG A 93 -1.93 -17.23 -7.19
CA ARG A 93 -2.60 -18.56 -7.15
C ARG A 93 -3.07 -18.93 -5.74
N GLU A 94 -2.49 -18.33 -4.73
CA GLU A 94 -2.78 -18.52 -3.31
C GLU A 94 -4.05 -17.78 -2.86
N GLY A 95 -4.90 -17.35 -3.80
CA GLY A 95 -6.24 -16.83 -3.52
C GLY A 95 -6.29 -15.37 -3.03
N PHE A 96 -5.26 -14.58 -3.34
CA PHE A 96 -5.26 -13.15 -3.07
C PHE A 96 -4.75 -12.35 -4.29
N SER A 97 -4.98 -11.06 -4.25
CA SER A 97 -4.40 -10.09 -5.18
C SER A 97 -3.68 -9.00 -4.40
N LEU A 98 -2.67 -8.41 -5.01
CA LEU A 98 -2.00 -7.21 -4.54
C LEU A 98 -2.23 -6.10 -5.56
N GLU A 99 -2.83 -5.02 -5.12
CA GLU A 99 -3.10 -3.84 -5.93
C GLU A 99 -2.18 -2.70 -5.52
N PHE A 100 -1.58 -2.03 -6.49
CA PHE A 100 -0.87 -0.77 -6.32
C PHE A 100 -1.52 0.32 -7.15
N ARG A 101 -1.55 1.53 -6.60
CA ARG A 101 -1.93 2.77 -7.28
C ARG A 101 -0.80 3.77 -7.15
N ALA A 102 -0.38 4.33 -8.27
CA ALA A 102 0.59 5.42 -8.33
C ALA A 102 -0.15 6.71 -8.71
N TYR A 103 -0.19 7.65 -7.80
CA TYR A 103 -0.64 9.03 -7.95
C TYR A 103 0.56 9.94 -8.21
N ASP A 104 0.34 11.17 -8.61
CA ASP A 104 1.42 12.11 -8.88
C ASP A 104 2.21 12.49 -7.61
N ASP A 105 1.58 12.38 -6.44
CA ASP A 105 2.15 12.73 -5.13
C ASP A 105 2.11 11.58 -4.11
N ALA A 106 1.59 10.41 -4.47
CA ALA A 106 1.39 9.31 -3.53
C ALA A 106 1.49 7.93 -4.19
N VAL A 107 1.79 6.94 -3.38
CA VAL A 107 1.67 5.52 -3.73
C VAL A 107 0.86 4.82 -2.66
N ALA A 108 -0.15 4.07 -3.09
CA ALA A 108 -0.97 3.25 -2.21
C ALA A 108 -0.90 1.78 -2.64
N TYR A 109 -1.05 0.87 -1.67
CA TYR A 109 -1.23 -0.55 -1.96
C TYR A 109 -2.28 -1.16 -1.05
N ARG A 110 -2.84 -2.30 -1.49
CA ARG A 110 -3.69 -3.16 -0.65
C ARG A 110 -3.60 -4.62 -1.05
N PHE A 111 -3.76 -5.50 -0.08
CA PHE A 111 -4.07 -6.90 -0.30
C PHE A 111 -5.58 -7.08 -0.44
N VAL A 112 -5.99 -7.93 -1.36
CA VAL A 112 -7.41 -8.25 -1.60
C VAL A 112 -7.58 -9.76 -1.53
N ALA A 113 -8.37 -10.24 -0.58
CA ALA A 113 -8.76 -11.64 -0.50
C ALA A 113 -9.67 -12.00 -1.69
N ARG A 114 -9.38 -13.11 -2.37
CA ARG A 114 -10.18 -13.62 -3.49
C ARG A 114 -10.91 -14.92 -3.13
N GLN A 115 -10.69 -15.41 -1.93
CA GLN A 115 -11.36 -16.59 -1.39
C GLN A 115 -12.74 -16.21 -0.88
N PRO A 116 -13.75 -17.07 -1.01
CA PRO A 116 -15.03 -16.87 -0.36
C PRO A 116 -14.90 -17.02 1.16
N GLY A 117 -15.70 -16.26 1.92
CA GLY A 117 -15.75 -16.32 3.37
C GLY A 117 -14.81 -15.34 4.08
N GLU A 118 -14.69 -15.50 5.37
CA GLU A 118 -13.86 -14.64 6.22
C GLU A 118 -12.39 -15.03 6.17
N VAL A 119 -11.53 -14.03 6.18
CA VAL A 119 -10.08 -14.19 6.26
C VAL A 119 -9.61 -13.58 7.57
N LEU A 120 -9.09 -14.42 8.46
CA LEU A 120 -8.57 -13.98 9.75
C LEU A 120 -7.08 -13.65 9.63
N VAL A 121 -6.75 -12.36 9.79
CA VAL A 121 -5.38 -11.85 9.72
C VAL A 121 -4.72 -11.92 11.08
N ALA A 122 -3.58 -12.62 11.17
CA ALA A 122 -2.73 -12.69 12.36
C ALA A 122 -1.72 -11.54 12.46
N GLY A 123 -1.37 -10.93 11.34
CA GLY A 123 -0.47 -9.78 11.29
C GLY A 123 -0.03 -9.42 9.88
N GLU A 124 0.51 -8.22 9.75
CA GLU A 124 1.03 -7.67 8.50
C GLU A 124 2.53 -7.37 8.64
N GLU A 125 3.31 -7.64 7.60
CA GLU A 125 4.67 -7.16 7.43
C GLU A 125 4.62 -6.02 6.40
N ALA A 126 4.62 -4.77 6.90
CA ALA A 126 4.69 -3.56 6.10
C ALA A 126 5.96 -2.79 6.50
N ARG A 127 7.05 -3.02 5.79
CA ARG A 127 8.32 -2.33 6.07
C ARG A 127 8.54 -1.21 5.07
N PHE A 128 8.98 -0.07 5.57
CA PHE A 128 9.32 1.11 4.79
C PHE A 128 10.81 1.42 4.97
N ARG A 129 11.61 1.05 3.96
CA ARG A 129 13.06 1.28 3.97
C ARG A 129 13.37 2.57 3.23
N PHE A 130 13.29 3.69 3.93
CA PHE A 130 13.61 4.99 3.36
C PHE A 130 15.08 5.12 3.00
N ALA A 131 15.38 6.04 2.09
CA ALA A 131 16.77 6.42 1.78
C ALA A 131 17.41 7.11 3.01
N PRO A 132 18.75 7.06 3.18
CA PRO A 132 19.41 7.80 4.23
C PRO A 132 19.10 9.29 4.15
N GLY A 133 18.83 9.91 5.31
CA GLY A 133 18.47 11.33 5.41
C GLY A 133 17.01 11.66 5.06
N ALA A 134 16.18 10.66 4.76
CA ALA A 134 14.75 10.88 4.58
C ALA A 134 14.06 11.19 5.92
N VAL A 135 13.13 12.14 5.90
CA VAL A 135 12.29 12.50 7.05
C VAL A 135 10.89 11.93 6.81
N ALA A 136 10.38 11.20 7.78
CA ALA A 136 9.03 10.64 7.73
C ALA A 136 8.11 11.33 8.74
N PHE A 137 6.92 11.74 8.27
CA PHE A 137 5.86 12.27 9.12
C PHE A 137 4.86 11.14 9.37
N VAL A 138 4.81 10.65 10.60
CA VAL A 138 3.96 9.53 10.99
C VAL A 138 2.94 9.99 12.01
N PRO A 139 1.63 9.88 11.73
CA PRO A 139 0.60 10.18 12.71
C PRO A 139 0.56 9.07 13.78
N TYR A 140 0.64 9.45 15.03
CA TYR A 140 0.41 8.56 16.17
C TYR A 140 -0.86 8.96 16.90
N VAL A 141 -1.61 7.94 17.33
CA VAL A 141 -2.73 8.15 18.25
C VAL A 141 -2.18 8.19 19.67
N ARG A 142 -2.48 9.25 20.42
CA ARG A 142 -1.97 9.44 21.80
C ARG A 142 -2.46 8.40 22.79
N ASP A 143 -3.63 7.83 22.58
CA ASP A 143 -4.24 6.87 23.49
C ASP A 143 -4.25 5.47 22.91
N THR A 144 -3.48 4.58 23.48
CA THR A 144 -3.64 3.13 23.34
C THR A 144 -4.10 2.57 24.70
N PRO A 145 -5.11 1.71 24.72
CA PRO A 145 -5.76 1.01 23.59
C PRO A 145 -6.86 1.85 22.95
N CYS A 146 -6.99 1.74 21.64
CA CYS A 146 -8.20 2.17 20.93
C CYS A 146 -9.41 1.44 21.54
N ARG A 147 -10.12 2.10 22.42
CA ARG A 147 -11.40 1.59 22.91
C ARG A 147 -12.42 1.81 21.81
N HIS A 148 -13.06 0.73 21.37
CA HIS A 148 -14.15 0.76 20.39
C HIS A 148 -15.46 1.33 20.96
N ASP A 149 -15.47 1.77 22.17
CA ASP A 149 -16.64 2.24 22.91
C ASP A 149 -16.85 3.73 22.71
N GLY A 150 -17.36 4.08 21.52
CA GLY A 150 -18.09 5.33 21.34
C GLY A 150 -17.30 6.58 20.98
N LEU A 151 -15.98 6.51 20.77
CA LEU A 151 -15.25 7.62 20.12
C LEU A 151 -15.42 7.56 18.61
N ALA A 152 -16.04 8.59 18.04
CA ALA A 152 -16.15 8.72 16.60
C ALA A 152 -14.74 8.66 16.00
N PHE A 153 -14.59 7.85 14.95
CA PHE A 153 -13.34 7.63 14.21
C PHE A 153 -12.65 8.95 13.82
N GLY A 154 -13.40 10.05 13.72
CA GLY A 154 -12.90 11.39 13.43
C GLY A 154 -12.09 12.05 14.55
N GLU A 155 -12.35 11.76 15.81
CA GLU A 155 -11.61 12.37 16.94
C GLU A 155 -10.22 11.77 17.10
N GLN A 156 -10.03 10.50 16.74
CA GLN A 156 -8.73 9.83 16.78
C GLN A 156 -7.78 10.33 15.69
N PHE A 157 -8.28 10.75 14.55
CA PHE A 157 -7.48 11.29 13.44
C PHE A 157 -7.12 12.76 13.57
N MET A 158 -7.74 13.50 14.50
CA MET A 158 -7.51 14.93 14.69
C MET A 158 -6.39 15.23 15.67
N GLN A 159 -5.81 14.22 16.32
CA GLN A 159 -4.73 14.45 17.29
C GLN A 159 -3.36 14.41 16.59
N SER A 160 -2.84 15.61 16.42
CA SER A 160 -1.46 16.03 16.16
C SER A 160 -0.43 15.04 15.59
N PHE A 161 0.08 15.38 14.44
CA PHE A 161 1.33 14.88 13.86
C PHE A 161 2.53 15.38 14.69
N GLU A 162 2.93 14.67 15.72
CA GLU A 162 4.03 15.11 16.60
C GLU A 162 5.36 14.37 16.37
N ASN A 163 5.37 13.31 15.54
CA ASN A 163 6.58 12.50 15.41
C ASN A 163 7.18 12.56 14.01
N THR A 164 8.38 13.08 13.95
CA THR A 164 9.25 13.05 12.78
C THR A 164 10.34 12.02 13.03
N TYR A 165 10.52 11.07 12.11
CA TYR A 165 11.60 10.08 12.15
C TYR A 165 12.61 10.36 11.04
N THR A 166 13.87 10.39 11.42
CA THR A 166 15.01 10.51 10.49
C THR A 166 15.65 9.16 10.24
#